data_38e06460a638a3dfd46bb5d77968a95f
#
_entry.id   38e06460a638a3dfd46bb5d77968a95f
#
_cell.length_a   1.000
_cell.length_b   1.000
_cell.length_c   1.000
_cell.angle_alpha   90.00
_cell.angle_beta   90.00
_cell.angle_gamma   90.00
#
_symmetry.space_group_name_H-M   'P 1'
#
loop_
_entity.id
_entity.type
_entity.pdbx_description
1 polymer ?
#
loop_
_entity_poly.entity_id
_entity_poly.type
_entity_poly.pdbx_seq_one_letter_code
_entity_poly.pdbx_strand_id
1 'polypeptide(L)'
;VLFNGIVTNLSAEGIAGFNKKEGDILVFDGTGKAIASFNHTGQGPNEYNKIYHLDVDWKQKEVYVQDNFRQKIRIYGLDGSHLRTIDLQETMQQGDLYSFSDTHLIYYAQPKSKPVTAYEPVTLLSKKDASKVTLPFTKTDDNLVKATGGPFGDMKMSAKNVNLLCKKGD
;
A
#
# COMPACT_ATOMS: atom_id res chain seq x y z
N VAL A 1 -26.09 -3.69 -0.51
CA VAL A 1 -25.32 -2.47 -0.16
C VAL A 1 -24.46 -2.13 -1.37
N LEU A 2 -24.62 -0.94 -1.95
CA LEU A 2 -23.75 -0.46 -3.03
C LEU A 2 -22.43 -0.03 -2.38
N PHE A 3 -21.37 -0.80 -2.62
CA PHE A 3 -20.02 -0.44 -2.19
C PHE A 3 -19.46 0.63 -3.14
N ASN A 4 -19.38 1.86 -2.65
CA ASN A 4 -18.73 2.96 -3.37
C ASN A 4 -17.31 3.15 -2.84
N GLY A 5 -16.44 2.20 -3.15
CA GLY A 5 -15.09 2.17 -2.60
C GLY A 5 -14.05 1.69 -3.60
N ILE A 6 -12.82 1.64 -3.14
CA ILE A 6 -11.66 1.13 -3.88
C ILE A 6 -11.42 -0.31 -3.43
N VAL A 7 -11.40 -1.23 -4.37
CA VAL A 7 -10.92 -2.60 -4.12
C VAL A 7 -9.41 -2.59 -4.30
N THR A 8 -8.68 -2.97 -3.27
CA THR A 8 -7.21 -2.86 -3.26
C THR A 8 -6.49 -4.19 -3.12
N ASN A 9 -7.14 -5.20 -2.58
CA ASN A 9 -6.57 -6.53 -2.46
C ASN A 9 -7.52 -7.55 -3.08
N LEU A 10 -7.03 -8.26 -4.09
CA LEU A 10 -7.76 -9.32 -4.79
C LEU A 10 -6.89 -10.57 -4.79
N SER A 11 -7.36 -11.62 -4.14
CA SER A 11 -6.68 -12.90 -4.10
C SER A 11 -7.69 -14.05 -4.14
N ALA A 12 -7.20 -15.27 -4.25
CA ALA A 12 -8.05 -16.46 -4.16
C ALA A 12 -8.65 -16.64 -2.75
N GLU A 13 -7.97 -16.13 -1.73
CA GLU A 13 -8.42 -16.19 -0.34
C GLU A 13 -9.53 -15.19 -0.03
N GLY A 14 -9.58 -14.08 -0.76
CA GLY A 14 -10.64 -13.09 -0.55
C GLY A 14 -10.39 -11.74 -1.21
N ILE A 15 -11.27 -10.80 -0.88
CA ILE A 15 -11.29 -9.45 -1.41
C ILE A 15 -11.36 -8.48 -0.23
N ALA A 16 -10.55 -7.43 -0.28
CA ALA A 16 -10.68 -6.31 0.64
C ALA A 16 -10.79 -5.00 -0.13
N GLY A 17 -11.59 -4.11 0.40
CA GLY A 17 -11.78 -2.79 -0.16
C GLY A 17 -12.11 -1.76 0.90
N PHE A 18 -11.99 -0.49 0.56
CA PHE A 18 -12.32 0.59 1.47
C PHE A 18 -13.00 1.76 0.76
N ASN A 19 -13.83 2.47 1.51
CA ASN A 19 -14.41 3.74 1.09
C ASN A 19 -13.47 4.88 1.51
N LYS A 20 -12.86 5.53 0.53
CA LYS A 20 -11.86 6.58 0.76
C LYS A 20 -12.45 7.83 1.46
N LYS A 21 -13.74 8.07 1.30
CA LYS A 21 -14.44 9.21 1.88
C LYS A 21 -14.90 8.92 3.31
N GLU A 22 -15.54 7.78 3.50
CA GLU A 22 -16.16 7.43 4.78
C GLU A 22 -15.21 6.66 5.71
N GLY A 23 -14.19 6.00 5.14
CA GLY A 23 -13.22 5.22 5.90
C GLY A 23 -13.67 3.79 6.22
N ASP A 24 -14.79 3.34 5.66
CA ASP A 24 -15.25 1.97 5.87
C ASP A 24 -14.32 0.97 5.17
N ILE A 25 -14.00 -0.11 5.87
CA ILE A 25 -13.26 -1.25 5.34
C ILE A 25 -14.20 -2.44 5.28
N LEU A 26 -14.22 -3.10 4.13
CA LEU A 26 -15.00 -4.31 3.89
C LEU A 26 -14.07 -5.44 3.48
N VAL A 27 -14.28 -6.60 4.10
CA VAL A 27 -13.50 -7.81 3.83
C VAL A 27 -14.45 -8.95 3.48
N PHE A 28 -14.18 -9.63 2.38
CA PHE A 28 -14.94 -10.77 1.87
C PHE A 28 -14.01 -11.96 1.72
N ASP A 29 -14.50 -13.16 1.95
CA ASP A 29 -13.77 -14.40 1.65
C ASP A 29 -13.72 -14.71 0.15
N GLY A 30 -12.98 -15.76 -0.24
CA GLY A 30 -12.85 -16.18 -1.63
C GLY A 30 -14.15 -16.65 -2.29
N THR A 31 -15.23 -16.84 -1.52
CA THR A 31 -16.58 -17.14 -2.04
C THR A 31 -17.43 -15.88 -2.26
N GLY A 32 -16.93 -14.71 -1.85
CA GLY A 32 -17.64 -13.44 -1.88
C GLY A 32 -18.55 -13.20 -0.66
N LYS A 33 -18.46 -14.03 0.37
CA LYS A 33 -19.19 -13.82 1.62
C LYS A 33 -18.48 -12.76 2.45
N ALA A 34 -19.23 -11.79 2.99
CA ALA A 34 -18.69 -10.79 3.89
C ALA A 34 -18.17 -11.44 5.17
N ILE A 35 -16.89 -11.16 5.50
CA ILE A 35 -16.22 -11.59 6.72
C ILE A 35 -16.34 -10.48 7.76
N ALA A 36 -16.03 -9.24 7.38
CA ALA A 36 -16.00 -8.11 8.28
C ALA A 36 -16.37 -6.81 7.58
N SER A 37 -16.91 -5.89 8.38
CA SER A 37 -17.08 -4.48 8.04
C SER A 37 -16.73 -3.67 9.28
N PHE A 38 -15.76 -2.76 9.16
CA PHE A 38 -15.38 -1.90 10.27
C PHE A 38 -14.90 -0.53 9.80
N ASN A 39 -14.99 0.44 10.71
CA ASN A 39 -14.55 1.81 10.49
C ASN A 39 -13.89 2.33 11.78
N HIS A 40 -12.62 2.71 11.67
CA HIS A 40 -11.86 3.29 12.75
C HIS A 40 -11.36 4.70 12.38
N THR A 41 -12.19 5.45 11.62
CA THR A 41 -11.87 6.84 11.31
C THR A 41 -12.00 7.71 12.56
N GLY A 42 -10.93 8.43 12.93
CA GLY A 42 -10.96 9.27 14.11
C GLY A 42 -9.61 9.88 14.47
N GLN A 43 -9.52 10.39 15.70
CA GLN A 43 -8.34 11.08 16.22
C GLN A 43 -7.61 10.29 17.31
N GLY A 44 -8.15 9.16 17.71
CA GLY A 44 -7.56 8.31 18.74
C GLY A 44 -6.26 7.61 18.32
N PRO A 45 -5.55 7.00 19.26
CA PRO A 45 -4.24 6.38 19.01
C PRO A 45 -4.32 5.19 18.04
N ASN A 46 -5.43 4.47 18.03
CA ASN A 46 -5.66 3.28 17.23
C ASN A 46 -6.54 3.56 16.00
N GLU A 47 -6.85 4.84 15.74
CA GLU A 47 -7.73 5.29 14.68
C GLU A 47 -6.91 5.89 13.52
N TYR A 48 -7.36 5.67 12.29
CA TYR A 48 -6.78 6.33 11.12
C TYR A 48 -7.53 7.61 10.80
N ASN A 49 -6.81 8.61 10.28
CA ASN A 49 -7.44 9.82 9.79
C ASN A 49 -8.00 9.61 8.38
N LYS A 50 -7.18 9.03 7.51
CA LYS A 50 -7.56 8.77 6.12
C LYS A 50 -6.81 7.56 5.59
N ILE A 51 -7.54 6.66 4.96
CA ILE A 51 -6.94 5.52 4.29
C ILE A 51 -6.32 5.99 2.97
N TYR A 52 -5.02 5.84 2.84
CA TYR A 52 -4.30 6.07 1.59
C TYR A 52 -4.23 4.79 0.76
N HIS A 53 -3.80 3.72 1.38
CA HIS A 53 -3.70 2.38 0.81
C HIS A 53 -4.11 1.34 1.86
N LEU A 54 -4.61 0.20 1.37
CA LEU A 54 -4.99 -0.94 2.19
C LEU A 54 -4.47 -2.21 1.52
N ASP A 55 -3.91 -3.09 2.32
CA ASP A 55 -3.56 -4.45 1.88
C ASP A 55 -3.88 -5.48 2.95
N VAL A 56 -3.98 -6.74 2.56
CA VAL A 56 -4.33 -7.86 3.46
C VAL A 56 -3.30 -8.97 3.36
N ASP A 57 -2.78 -9.36 4.50
CA ASP A 57 -2.08 -10.64 4.64
C ASP A 57 -3.09 -11.72 5.08
N TRP A 58 -3.56 -12.47 4.11
CA TRP A 58 -4.54 -13.52 4.35
C TRP A 58 -4.01 -14.64 5.23
N LYS A 59 -2.72 -14.95 5.14
CA LYS A 59 -2.07 -15.99 5.93
C LYS A 59 -2.00 -15.61 7.40
N GLN A 60 -1.62 -14.36 7.70
CA GLN A 60 -1.55 -13.84 9.07
C GLN A 60 -2.88 -13.29 9.56
N LYS A 61 -3.89 -13.19 8.67
CA LYS A 61 -5.20 -12.61 8.95
C LYS A 61 -5.09 -11.14 9.43
N GLU A 62 -4.22 -10.38 8.79
CA GLU A 62 -3.95 -8.99 9.14
C GLU A 62 -4.33 -8.04 8.00
N VAL A 63 -4.95 -6.92 8.36
CA VAL A 63 -5.29 -5.82 7.46
C VAL A 63 -4.35 -4.65 7.75
N TYR A 64 -3.58 -4.25 6.75
CA TYR A 64 -2.64 -3.13 6.81
C TYR A 64 -3.29 -1.88 6.25
N VAL A 65 -3.49 -0.87 7.09
CA VAL A 65 -4.11 0.41 6.74
C VAL A 65 -3.04 1.48 6.76
N GLN A 66 -2.70 2.00 5.60
CA GLN A 66 -1.72 3.07 5.45
C GLN A 66 -2.40 4.44 5.59
N ASP A 67 -2.02 5.17 6.62
CA ASP A 67 -2.43 6.54 6.90
C ASP A 67 -1.25 7.49 6.66
N ASN A 68 -1.15 8.00 5.43
CA ASN A 68 -0.05 8.90 5.06
C ASN A 68 -0.11 10.25 5.76
N PHE A 69 -1.30 10.68 6.16
CA PHE A 69 -1.44 11.94 6.89
C PHE A 69 -0.77 11.89 8.26
N ARG A 70 -0.86 10.74 8.92
CA ARG A 70 -0.20 10.49 10.21
C ARG A 70 1.12 9.75 10.10
N GLN A 71 1.52 9.38 8.90
CA GLN A 71 2.73 8.59 8.65
C GLN A 71 2.77 7.29 9.47
N LYS A 72 1.65 6.58 9.44
CA LYS A 72 1.48 5.34 10.20
C LYS A 72 0.90 4.24 9.34
N ILE A 73 1.28 3.02 9.64
CA ILE A 73 0.56 1.83 9.22
C ILE A 73 -0.14 1.28 10.47
N ARG A 74 -1.45 1.19 10.41
CA ARG A 74 -2.23 0.53 11.44
C ARG A 74 -2.59 -0.86 11.00
N ILE A 75 -2.38 -1.81 11.86
CA ILE A 75 -2.62 -3.22 11.60
C ILE A 75 -3.81 -3.66 12.43
N TYR A 76 -4.80 -4.20 11.73
CA TYR A 76 -6.01 -4.76 12.32
C TYR A 76 -6.10 -6.25 12.00
N GLY A 77 -6.80 -7.00 12.85
CA GLY A 77 -7.27 -8.32 12.49
C GLY A 77 -8.35 -8.28 11.41
N LEU A 78 -8.66 -9.42 10.79
CA LEU A 78 -9.78 -9.49 9.82
C LEU A 78 -11.13 -9.14 10.46
N ASP A 79 -11.25 -9.25 11.78
CA ASP A 79 -12.43 -8.85 12.56
C ASP A 79 -12.50 -7.35 12.86
N GLY A 80 -11.48 -6.58 12.46
CA GLY A 80 -11.35 -5.16 12.72
C GLY A 80 -10.72 -4.81 14.08
N SER A 81 -10.31 -5.78 14.89
CA SER A 81 -9.60 -5.51 16.15
C SER A 81 -8.24 -4.86 15.87
N HIS A 82 -7.88 -3.77 16.55
CA HIS A 82 -6.57 -3.16 16.41
C HIS A 82 -5.50 -4.07 17.05
N LEU A 83 -4.49 -4.42 16.28
CA LEU A 83 -3.39 -5.28 16.73
C LEU A 83 -2.16 -4.48 17.14
N ARG A 84 -1.70 -3.58 16.25
CA ARG A 84 -0.53 -2.74 16.46
C ARG A 84 -0.46 -1.58 15.46
N THR A 85 0.43 -0.64 15.73
CA THR A 85 0.74 0.47 14.84
C THR A 85 2.24 0.52 14.57
N ILE A 86 2.62 0.78 13.33
CA ILE A 86 3.99 0.98 12.89
C ILE A 86 4.14 2.43 12.42
N ASP A 87 5.16 3.12 12.92
CA ASP A 87 5.47 4.47 12.48
C ASP A 87 6.27 4.44 11.17
N LEU A 88 5.78 5.15 10.16
CA LEU A 88 6.50 5.35 8.90
C LEU A 88 7.49 6.52 9.08
N GLN A 89 8.69 6.36 8.55
CA GLN A 89 9.65 7.45 8.53
C GLN A 89 9.21 8.52 7.50
N GLU A 90 9.55 9.78 7.74
CA GLU A 90 9.16 10.95 6.93
C GLU A 90 9.45 10.82 5.42
N THR A 91 10.43 10.01 5.05
CA THR A 91 10.78 9.77 3.63
C THR A 91 9.75 8.94 2.87
N MET A 92 8.76 8.38 3.55
CA MET A 92 7.78 7.43 3.00
C MET A 92 6.40 8.07 2.80
N GLN A 93 6.37 9.27 2.27
CA GLN A 93 5.13 10.05 2.19
C GLN A 93 4.18 9.69 1.04
N GLN A 94 4.69 9.08 -0.03
CA GLN A 94 3.89 8.74 -1.21
C GLN A 94 4.36 7.41 -1.78
N GLY A 95 3.55 6.42 -1.67
CA GLY A 95 3.82 5.09 -2.19
C GLY A 95 2.79 4.09 -1.70
N ASP A 96 2.72 2.98 -2.40
CA ASP A 96 1.79 1.91 -2.10
C ASP A 96 2.49 0.83 -1.27
N LEU A 97 1.74 0.20 -0.40
CA LEU A 97 2.21 -0.78 0.55
C LEU A 97 1.56 -2.14 0.27
N TYR A 98 2.37 -3.18 0.18
CA TYR A 98 1.88 -4.53 -0.10
C TYR A 98 2.47 -5.54 0.88
N SER A 99 1.67 -6.49 1.32
CA SER A 99 2.16 -7.65 2.07
C SER A 99 3.00 -8.53 1.15
N PHE A 100 4.21 -8.86 1.58
CA PHE A 100 5.16 -9.60 0.74
C PHE A 100 5.52 -10.97 1.33
N SER A 101 5.90 -11.00 2.60
CA SER A 101 6.28 -12.23 3.28
C SER A 101 5.75 -12.21 4.72
N ASP A 102 5.99 -13.27 5.46
CA ASP A 102 5.59 -13.37 6.87
C ASP A 102 6.20 -12.24 7.73
N THR A 103 7.33 -11.68 7.29
CA THR A 103 8.11 -10.70 8.07
C THR A 103 8.22 -9.32 7.45
N HIS A 104 7.91 -9.18 6.15
CA HIS A 104 8.12 -7.91 5.44
C HIS A 104 6.92 -7.49 4.60
N LEU A 105 6.79 -6.18 4.47
CA LEU A 105 5.96 -5.48 3.49
C LEU A 105 6.85 -4.95 2.38
N ILE A 106 6.34 -4.85 1.17
CA ILE A 106 6.94 -4.05 0.10
C ILE A 106 6.32 -2.66 0.14
N TYR A 107 7.18 -1.65 0.18
CA TYR A 107 6.81 -0.28 -0.07
C TYR A 107 7.29 0.13 -1.45
N TYR A 108 6.35 0.57 -2.30
CA TYR A 108 6.65 1.09 -3.62
C TYR A 108 6.48 2.60 -3.63
N ALA A 109 7.60 3.32 -3.65
CA ALA A 109 7.60 4.78 -3.72
C ALA A 109 7.16 5.24 -5.10
N GLN A 110 6.17 6.14 -5.16
CA GLN A 110 5.80 6.78 -6.41
C GLN A 110 6.87 7.81 -6.83
N PRO A 111 7.14 7.92 -8.15
CA PRO A 111 8.12 8.90 -8.65
C PRO A 111 7.70 10.32 -8.25
N LYS A 112 8.64 11.08 -7.69
CA LYS A 112 8.43 12.50 -7.43
C LYS A 112 8.40 13.27 -8.76
N SER A 113 7.59 14.30 -8.84
CA SER A 113 7.44 15.15 -10.04
C SER A 113 8.71 15.96 -10.41
N LYS A 114 9.74 15.95 -9.57
CA LYS A 114 11.03 16.59 -9.83
C LYS A 114 12.07 15.55 -10.23
N PRO A 115 12.99 15.87 -11.16
CA PRO A 115 14.07 14.96 -11.51
C PRO A 115 14.91 14.67 -10.27
N VAL A 116 14.88 13.44 -9.84
CA VAL A 116 15.73 12.92 -8.77
C VAL A 116 16.77 12.07 -9.48
N THR A 117 18.04 12.34 -9.24
CA THR A 117 19.18 11.72 -9.93
C THR A 117 19.27 10.20 -9.75
N ALA A 118 18.65 9.66 -8.73
CA ALA A 118 18.35 8.23 -8.56
C ALA A 118 17.40 8.08 -7.38
N TYR A 119 16.38 7.25 -7.47
CA TYR A 119 15.60 6.86 -6.31
C TYR A 119 15.42 5.34 -6.31
N GLU A 120 15.24 4.81 -5.13
CA GLU A 120 15.01 3.40 -4.92
C GLU A 120 13.50 3.19 -4.74
N PRO A 121 12.78 2.79 -5.81
CA PRO A 121 11.34 2.74 -5.78
C PRO A 121 10.80 1.63 -4.89
N VAL A 122 11.62 0.60 -4.62
CA VAL A 122 11.17 -0.55 -3.85
C VAL A 122 12.00 -0.70 -2.58
N THR A 123 11.31 -0.74 -1.46
CA THR A 123 11.90 -0.94 -0.14
C THR A 123 11.14 -2.04 0.59
N LEU A 124 11.85 -2.97 1.21
CA LEU A 124 11.23 -3.89 2.16
C LEU A 124 11.15 -3.23 3.53
N LEU A 125 10.00 -3.33 4.16
CA LEU A 125 9.76 -2.85 5.51
C LEU A 125 9.47 -4.02 6.42
N SER A 126 10.13 -4.08 7.55
CA SER A 126 9.80 -5.03 8.60
C SER A 126 8.38 -4.80 9.10
N LYS A 127 7.57 -5.85 9.18
CA LYS A 127 6.22 -5.84 9.76
C LYS A 127 6.22 -5.57 11.28
N LYS A 128 7.40 -5.66 11.90
CA LYS A 128 7.56 -5.44 13.33
C LYS A 128 7.76 -3.96 13.67
N ASP A 129 8.65 -3.27 12.95
CA ASP A 129 9.19 -1.98 13.36
C ASP A 129 9.47 -1.01 12.19
N ALA A 130 9.03 -1.36 10.97
CA ALA A 130 9.32 -0.63 9.74
C ALA A 130 10.82 -0.42 9.45
N SER A 131 11.72 -1.19 10.06
CA SER A 131 13.12 -1.18 9.64
C SER A 131 13.22 -1.50 8.16
N LYS A 132 14.11 -0.78 7.46
CA LYS A 132 14.18 -0.78 6.00
C LYS A 132 15.29 -1.66 5.50
N VAL A 133 14.98 -2.42 4.46
CA VAL A 133 15.98 -3.07 3.61
C VAL A 133 15.77 -2.57 2.19
N THR A 134 16.72 -1.80 1.71
CA THR A 134 16.69 -1.28 0.35
C THR A 134 17.17 -2.35 -0.64
N LEU A 135 16.46 -2.48 -1.76
CA LEU A 135 16.80 -3.43 -2.81
C LEU A 135 17.64 -2.72 -3.89
N PRO A 136 18.97 -2.88 -3.90
CA PRO A 136 19.85 -2.07 -4.75
C PRO A 136 19.67 -2.29 -6.26
N PHE A 137 19.04 -3.39 -6.65
CA PHE A 137 18.75 -3.69 -8.07
C PHE A 137 17.48 -2.98 -8.59
N THR A 138 16.76 -2.25 -7.73
CA THR A 138 15.55 -1.52 -8.13
C THR A 138 15.79 -0.06 -8.44
N LYS A 139 17.07 0.38 -8.46
CA LYS A 139 17.41 1.75 -8.83
C LYS A 139 16.89 2.08 -10.22
N THR A 140 16.13 3.16 -10.31
CA THR A 140 15.70 3.69 -11.60
C THR A 140 16.68 4.75 -12.06
N ASP A 141 17.12 4.64 -13.31
CA ASP A 141 17.90 5.69 -13.97
C ASP A 141 16.92 6.67 -14.62
N ASP A 142 16.93 7.93 -14.18
CA ASP A 142 16.09 9.00 -14.73
C ASP A 142 16.35 9.31 -16.20
N ASN A 143 17.48 8.82 -16.76
CA ASN A 143 17.81 9.01 -18.15
C ASN A 143 17.00 8.16 -19.13
N LEU A 144 16.22 7.21 -18.65
CA LEU A 144 15.47 6.29 -19.50
C LEU A 144 14.05 6.76 -19.85
N VAL A 145 13.62 7.95 -19.41
CA VAL A 145 12.25 8.43 -19.62
C VAL A 145 12.21 9.87 -20.10
N LYS A 146 12.73 10.11 -21.28
CA LYS A 146 12.35 11.28 -22.08
C LYS A 146 11.42 10.82 -23.20
N ALA A 147 10.12 10.71 -22.91
CA ALA A 147 9.13 10.75 -23.97
C ALA A 147 8.88 12.22 -24.29
N THR A 148 9.50 12.71 -25.36
CA THR A 148 9.34 14.06 -25.85
C THR A 148 8.05 14.20 -26.62
N GLY A 149 7.21 15.18 -26.19
CA GLY A 149 6.33 15.88 -27.11
C GLY A 149 5.09 15.14 -27.58
N GLY A 150 4.05 15.13 -26.77
CA GLY A 150 2.68 14.95 -27.23
C GLY A 150 1.87 16.26 -27.12
N PRO A 151 0.68 16.38 -27.74
CA PRO A 151 -0.15 17.59 -27.72
C PRO A 151 -0.65 18.01 -26.33
N PHE A 152 -0.35 17.25 -25.29
CA PHE A 152 -0.72 17.48 -23.90
C PHE A 152 0.49 17.77 -22.97
N GLY A 153 1.63 18.15 -23.53
CA GLY A 153 2.86 18.39 -22.76
C GLY A 153 3.68 17.13 -22.51
N ASP A 154 4.83 17.31 -21.89
CA ASP A 154 5.76 16.21 -21.58
C ASP A 154 5.12 15.22 -20.58
N MET A 155 4.51 14.17 -21.08
CA MET A 155 4.15 13.04 -20.24
C MET A 155 5.43 12.24 -19.96
N LYS A 156 5.95 12.39 -18.75
CA LYS A 156 6.97 11.49 -18.23
C LYS A 156 6.30 10.16 -17.91
N MET A 157 6.24 9.30 -18.89
CA MET A 157 5.92 7.91 -18.64
C MET A 157 7.18 7.25 -18.09
N SER A 158 7.14 6.81 -16.84
CA SER A 158 8.12 5.87 -16.34
C SER A 158 8.07 4.63 -17.25
N ALA A 159 9.11 4.40 -18.03
CA ALA A 159 9.18 3.30 -18.98
C ALA A 159 9.30 1.92 -18.30
N LYS A 160 9.32 1.90 -17.00
CA LYS A 160 9.21 0.71 -16.20
C LYS A 160 8.13 0.92 -15.15
N ASN A 161 6.90 0.66 -15.52
CA ASN A 161 6.12 -0.18 -14.68
C ASN A 161 6.97 -1.45 -14.52
N VAL A 162 7.88 -1.45 -13.59
CA VAL A 162 8.31 -2.68 -12.98
C VAL A 162 7.05 -3.15 -12.27
N ASN A 163 6.21 -3.82 -12.99
CA ASN A 163 5.33 -4.81 -12.44
C ASN A 163 6.27 -5.84 -11.83
N LEU A 164 6.84 -5.52 -10.68
CA LEU A 164 7.18 -6.50 -9.69
C LEU A 164 5.84 -7.05 -9.23
N LEU A 165 5.16 -7.70 -10.15
CA LEU A 165 4.34 -8.82 -9.86
C LEU A 165 5.33 -9.83 -9.31
N CYS A 166 5.68 -9.67 -8.05
CA CYS A 166 6.08 -10.76 -7.24
C CYS A 166 4.88 -11.69 -7.28
N LYS A 167 4.80 -12.54 -8.30
CA LYS A 167 4.02 -13.75 -8.19
C LYS A 167 4.49 -14.33 -6.88
N LYS A 168 3.61 -14.31 -5.91
CA LYS A 168 3.75 -15.08 -4.68
C LYS A 168 4.05 -16.48 -5.18
N GLY A 169 5.29 -16.94 -5.00
CA GLY A 169 5.84 -18.08 -5.69
C GLY A 169 5.00 -19.32 -5.50
N ASP A 170 5.17 -20.18 -6.47
CA ASP A 170 4.94 -21.60 -6.36
C ASP A 170 5.83 -22.15 -5.25
#